data_47b5e971b3fb9c59d1bfa1411ac74ad4
#
_entry.id   47b5e971b3fb9c59d1bfa1411ac74ad4
#
_cell.length_a   1.000
_cell.length_b   1.000
_cell.length_c   1.000
_cell.angle_alpha   90.00
_cell.angle_beta   90.00
_cell.angle_gamma   90.00
#
_symmetry.space_group_name_H-M   'P 1'
#
loop_
_entity.id
_entity.type
_entity.pdbx_description
1 polymer ?
#
loop_
_entity_poly.entity_id
_entity_poly.type
_entity_poly.pdbx_seq_one_letter_code
_entity_poly.pdbx_strand_id
1 'polypeptide(L)'
;MKKFIAMLLVAMMALSLVACGEKPAPTPDPTPSASTYKTGLGMVTSMSGTDAEDEDPAKTQADVTAVALALDADGKIVAISIDVVQAKATVDADGVVTVAEDVKTKLELGDDYNMKKYASPAAVGEWYEQANAFEAYCIGKTADEVAGMPLGENAHGYTDAPAAEE
;
A
#
# COMPACT_ATOMS: atom_id res chain seq x y z
N MET A 1 82.57 7.29 -0.91
CA MET A 1 81.24 7.38 -0.14
C MET A 1 80.09 7.88 -1.00
N LYS A 2 80.20 8.94 -1.78
CA LYS A 2 79.06 9.49 -2.59
C LYS A 2 78.52 8.51 -3.67
N LYS A 3 79.38 7.62 -4.25
CA LYS A 3 78.94 6.66 -5.28
C LYS A 3 78.12 5.45 -4.68
N PHE A 4 78.40 5.07 -3.44
CA PHE A 4 77.66 4.01 -2.77
C PHE A 4 76.28 4.44 -2.30
N ILE A 5 76.12 5.72 -1.93
CA ILE A 5 74.84 6.30 -1.55
C ILE A 5 73.89 6.38 -2.76
N ALA A 6 74.44 6.76 -3.96
CA ALA A 6 73.64 6.79 -5.17
C ALA A 6 73.16 5.38 -5.63
N MET A 7 74.00 4.35 -5.46
CA MET A 7 73.63 2.98 -5.79
C MET A 7 72.58 2.40 -4.80
N LEU A 8 72.65 2.77 -3.52
CA LEU A 8 71.68 2.33 -2.51
C LEU A 8 70.30 2.97 -2.75
N LEU A 9 70.28 4.23 -3.19
CA LEU A 9 69.03 4.93 -3.53
C LEU A 9 68.35 4.36 -4.78
N VAL A 10 69.13 3.95 -5.81
CA VAL A 10 68.58 3.31 -7.00
C VAL A 10 68.05 1.88 -6.68
N ALA A 11 68.72 1.17 -5.79
CA ALA A 11 68.24 -0.17 -5.34
C ALA A 11 66.96 -0.09 -4.51
N MET A 12 66.78 0.99 -3.69
CA MET A 12 65.52 1.19 -2.95
C MET A 12 64.35 1.61 -3.86
N MET A 13 64.61 2.36 -4.94
CA MET A 13 63.55 2.68 -5.92
C MET A 13 63.15 1.50 -6.78
N ALA A 14 64.04 0.52 -7.03
CA ALA A 14 63.69 -0.68 -7.77
C ALA A 14 62.82 -1.69 -6.96
N LEU A 15 62.91 -1.68 -5.62
CA LEU A 15 62.10 -2.55 -4.76
C LEU A 15 60.67 -2.00 -4.50
N SER A 16 60.41 -0.72 -4.78
CA SER A 16 59.07 -0.13 -4.59
C SER A 16 58.11 -0.35 -5.76
N LEU A 17 58.58 -0.91 -6.88
CA LEU A 17 57.76 -1.21 -8.05
C LEU A 17 57.14 -2.62 -8.09
N VAL A 18 57.48 -3.49 -7.13
CA VAL A 18 56.96 -4.87 -7.11
C VAL A 18 55.77 -5.05 -6.10
N ALA A 19 55.37 -3.99 -5.39
CA ALA A 19 54.33 -4.06 -4.40
C ALA A 19 52.95 -3.55 -4.90
N CYS A 20 52.77 -3.29 -6.18
CA CYS A 20 51.45 -3.13 -6.79
C CYS A 20 51.04 -4.47 -7.42
N GLY A 21 50.78 -5.46 -6.58
CA GLY A 21 49.88 -6.54 -6.95
C GLY A 21 48.53 -5.90 -7.27
N GLU A 22 48.11 -5.97 -8.51
CA GLU A 22 46.75 -5.62 -8.92
C GLU A 22 45.82 -6.40 -8.04
N LYS A 23 45.18 -5.69 -7.10
CA LYS A 23 44.06 -6.22 -6.37
C LYS A 23 43.03 -6.61 -7.43
N PRO A 24 42.57 -7.88 -7.50
CA PRO A 24 41.53 -8.22 -8.46
C PRO A 24 40.43 -7.17 -8.35
N ALA A 25 40.06 -6.57 -9.45
CA ALA A 25 38.95 -5.63 -9.50
C ALA A 25 37.78 -6.33 -8.80
N PRO A 26 37.07 -5.67 -7.88
CA PRO A 26 35.90 -6.27 -7.27
C PRO A 26 35.01 -6.72 -8.42
N THR A 27 34.69 -8.02 -8.43
CA THR A 27 33.67 -8.56 -9.33
C THR A 27 32.48 -7.63 -9.20
N PRO A 28 31.98 -7.02 -10.29
CA PRO A 28 30.81 -6.19 -10.18
C PRO A 28 29.74 -7.01 -9.50
N ASP A 29 29.26 -6.49 -8.38
CA ASP A 29 28.09 -7.05 -7.69
C ASP A 29 27.02 -7.27 -8.77
N PRO A 30 26.36 -8.42 -8.86
CA PRO A 30 25.35 -8.62 -9.87
C PRO A 30 24.34 -7.48 -9.73
N THR A 31 24.30 -6.62 -10.73
CA THR A 31 23.30 -5.56 -10.82
C THR A 31 21.96 -6.27 -10.61
N PRO A 32 21.17 -5.93 -9.59
CA PRO A 32 19.90 -6.57 -9.39
C PRO A 32 19.14 -6.43 -10.70
N SER A 33 18.75 -7.55 -11.26
CA SER A 33 17.91 -7.58 -12.45
C SER A 33 16.71 -6.70 -12.15
N ALA A 34 16.52 -5.64 -12.90
CA ALA A 34 15.40 -4.74 -12.69
C ALA A 34 14.13 -5.57 -12.86
N SER A 35 13.50 -5.93 -11.76
CA SER A 35 12.19 -6.59 -11.79
C SER A 35 11.22 -5.62 -12.44
N THR A 36 10.66 -5.99 -13.58
CA THR A 36 9.67 -5.18 -14.28
C THR A 36 8.34 -5.37 -13.56
N TYR A 37 7.92 -4.35 -12.82
CA TYR A 37 6.59 -4.31 -12.24
C TYR A 37 5.64 -3.50 -13.13
N LYS A 38 4.37 -3.91 -13.17
CA LYS A 38 3.29 -3.11 -13.72
C LYS A 38 2.51 -2.50 -12.57
N THR A 39 2.22 -1.22 -12.63
CA THR A 39 1.40 -0.55 -11.61
C THR A 39 0.04 -0.18 -12.18
N GLY A 40 -0.96 -0.13 -11.33
CA GLY A 40 -2.32 0.25 -11.67
C GLY A 40 -3.01 0.99 -10.55
N LEU A 41 -3.96 1.82 -10.92
CA LEU A 41 -4.89 2.51 -10.02
C LEU A 41 -6.30 2.25 -10.51
N GLY A 42 -7.14 1.71 -9.63
CA GLY A 42 -8.57 1.55 -9.87
C GLY A 42 -9.36 2.40 -8.88
N MET A 43 -10.49 2.95 -9.32
CA MET A 43 -11.43 3.66 -8.46
C MET A 43 -12.85 3.23 -8.74
N VAL A 44 -13.65 3.10 -7.68
CA VAL A 44 -15.09 2.85 -7.74
C VAL A 44 -15.77 3.91 -6.89
N THR A 45 -16.81 4.52 -7.44
CA THR A 45 -17.63 5.50 -6.73
C THR A 45 -19.05 4.99 -6.60
N SER A 46 -19.59 5.04 -5.39
CA SER A 46 -21.00 4.83 -5.13
C SER A 46 -21.62 6.06 -4.46
N MET A 47 -22.90 6.25 -4.67
CA MET A 47 -23.67 7.33 -4.05
C MET A 47 -24.92 6.74 -3.42
N SER A 48 -25.27 7.25 -2.26
CA SER A 48 -26.50 6.92 -1.57
C SER A 48 -27.13 8.18 -0.99
N GLY A 49 -28.43 8.15 -0.74
CA GLY A 49 -29.14 9.25 -0.12
C GLY A 49 -30.41 8.75 0.54
N THR A 50 -30.87 9.50 1.53
CA THR A 50 -32.18 9.35 2.20
C THR A 50 -32.91 10.67 2.15
N ASP A 51 -34.20 10.60 1.90
CA ASP A 51 -35.07 11.77 2.00
C ASP A 51 -35.16 12.24 3.45
N ALA A 52 -35.60 13.48 3.63
CA ALA A 52 -35.91 14.00 4.96
C ALA A 52 -37.14 13.28 5.52
N GLU A 53 -37.08 12.88 6.79
CA GLU A 53 -38.20 12.30 7.52
C GLU A 53 -38.37 13.05 8.85
N ASP A 54 -39.55 13.60 9.08
CA ASP A 54 -39.90 14.38 10.28
C ASP A 54 -38.90 15.51 10.58
N GLU A 55 -38.13 15.39 11.68
CA GLU A 55 -37.09 16.35 12.07
C GLU A 55 -35.71 15.97 11.53
N ASP A 56 -35.54 14.78 10.90
CA ASP A 56 -34.29 14.33 10.34
C ASP A 56 -34.05 14.96 8.96
N PRO A 57 -32.90 15.62 8.73
CA PRO A 57 -32.57 16.21 7.44
C PRO A 57 -32.34 15.13 6.38
N ALA A 58 -32.57 15.45 5.12
CA ALA A 58 -32.13 14.62 4.02
C ALA A 58 -30.62 14.45 4.08
N LYS A 59 -30.13 13.24 3.75
CA LYS A 59 -28.72 12.90 3.79
C LYS A 59 -28.27 12.37 2.44
N THR A 60 -27.05 12.72 2.04
CA THR A 60 -26.40 12.10 0.87
C THR A 60 -24.96 11.76 1.21
N GLN A 61 -24.48 10.69 0.62
CA GLN A 61 -23.12 10.20 0.81
C GLN A 61 -22.55 9.77 -0.54
N ALA A 62 -21.29 10.15 -0.78
CA ALA A 62 -20.48 9.62 -1.87
C ALA A 62 -19.32 8.85 -1.26
N ASP A 63 -19.17 7.60 -1.67
CA ASP A 63 -18.05 6.74 -1.28
C ASP A 63 -17.14 6.56 -2.49
N VAL A 64 -15.87 6.90 -2.35
CA VAL A 64 -14.84 6.69 -3.37
C VAL A 64 -13.83 5.70 -2.81
N THR A 65 -13.85 4.50 -3.36
CA THR A 65 -12.83 3.49 -3.08
C THR A 65 -11.71 3.60 -4.10
N ALA A 66 -10.49 3.74 -3.65
CA ALA A 66 -9.28 3.75 -4.48
C ALA A 66 -8.43 2.52 -4.16
N VAL A 67 -7.91 1.88 -5.20
CA VAL A 67 -7.01 0.74 -5.08
C VAL A 67 -5.79 0.99 -5.96
N ALA A 68 -4.62 1.09 -5.34
CA ALA A 68 -3.34 1.13 -6.03
C ALA A 68 -2.65 -0.22 -5.89
N LEU A 69 -2.07 -0.75 -6.97
CA LEU A 69 -1.40 -2.05 -6.94
C LEU A 69 -0.19 -2.11 -7.86
N ALA A 70 0.70 -3.06 -7.56
CA ALA A 70 1.80 -3.44 -8.42
C ALA A 70 1.73 -4.95 -8.69
N LEU A 71 2.00 -5.33 -9.93
CA LEU A 71 2.05 -6.72 -10.38
C LEU A 71 3.46 -7.08 -10.81
N ASP A 72 3.85 -8.33 -10.59
CA ASP A 72 5.05 -8.91 -11.16
C ASP A 72 4.88 -9.29 -12.63
N ALA A 73 5.89 -9.95 -13.21
CA ALA A 73 5.88 -10.38 -14.60
C ALA A 73 4.82 -11.46 -14.89
N ASP A 74 4.42 -12.23 -13.89
CA ASP A 74 3.42 -13.31 -13.98
C ASP A 74 1.99 -12.77 -13.72
N GLY A 75 1.83 -11.48 -13.44
CA GLY A 75 0.55 -10.85 -13.17
C GLY A 75 0.05 -11.04 -11.74
N LYS A 76 0.94 -11.44 -10.83
CA LYS A 76 0.62 -11.57 -9.41
C LYS A 76 0.80 -10.25 -8.68
N ILE A 77 -0.06 -9.99 -7.74
CA ILE A 77 -0.04 -8.80 -6.89
C ILE A 77 1.16 -8.90 -5.94
N VAL A 78 2.08 -7.93 -6.02
CA VAL A 78 3.25 -7.83 -5.13
C VAL A 78 3.15 -6.69 -4.15
N ALA A 79 2.28 -5.72 -4.43
CA ALA A 79 1.92 -4.66 -3.51
C ALA A 79 0.49 -4.20 -3.83
N ILE A 80 -0.25 -3.83 -2.82
CA ILE A 80 -1.62 -3.30 -2.93
C ILE A 80 -1.87 -2.35 -1.77
N SER A 81 -2.64 -1.30 -2.03
CA SER A 81 -3.18 -0.41 -1.01
C SER A 81 -4.60 -0.03 -1.38
N ILE A 82 -5.49 -0.11 -0.42
CA ILE A 82 -6.92 0.17 -0.56
C ILE A 82 -7.28 1.27 0.43
N ASP A 83 -7.97 2.30 -0.06
CA ASP A 83 -8.48 3.35 0.81
C ASP A 83 -9.85 3.84 0.35
N VAL A 84 -10.61 4.45 1.25
CA VAL A 84 -11.97 4.94 0.97
C VAL A 84 -12.16 6.33 1.55
N VAL A 85 -12.68 7.23 0.72
CA VAL A 85 -13.21 8.52 1.15
C VAL A 85 -14.73 8.43 1.23
N GLN A 86 -15.32 8.87 2.33
CA GLN A 86 -16.76 9.04 2.49
C GLN A 86 -17.09 10.52 2.64
N ALA A 87 -17.58 11.15 1.58
CA ALA A 87 -18.07 12.50 1.64
C ALA A 87 -19.58 12.50 1.96
N LYS A 88 -19.98 13.21 3.00
CA LYS A 88 -21.37 13.28 3.46
C LYS A 88 -21.88 14.71 3.41
N ALA A 89 -23.13 14.86 3.02
CA ALA A 89 -23.84 16.12 3.10
C ALA A 89 -25.23 15.90 3.70
N THR A 90 -25.74 16.92 4.39
CA THR A 90 -27.12 16.99 4.88
C THR A 90 -27.82 18.19 4.28
N VAL A 91 -29.12 18.09 4.07
CA VAL A 91 -29.99 19.18 3.60
C VAL A 91 -31.09 19.35 4.60
N ASP A 92 -31.16 20.50 5.26
CA ASP A 92 -32.19 20.80 6.24
C ASP A 92 -33.53 21.16 5.59
N ALA A 93 -34.56 21.45 6.41
CA ALA A 93 -35.90 21.78 5.97
C ALA A 93 -35.96 23.09 5.17
N ASP A 94 -34.99 23.98 5.35
CA ASP A 94 -34.89 25.26 4.64
C ASP A 94 -34.10 25.12 3.33
N GLY A 95 -33.60 23.91 3.01
CA GLY A 95 -32.83 23.62 1.81
C GLY A 95 -31.33 23.99 1.96
N VAL A 96 -30.85 24.27 3.16
CA VAL A 96 -29.44 24.59 3.40
C VAL A 96 -28.63 23.31 3.39
N VAL A 97 -27.60 23.26 2.54
CA VAL A 97 -26.69 22.14 2.40
C VAL A 97 -25.51 22.32 3.35
N THR A 98 -25.27 21.34 4.20
CA THR A 98 -24.09 21.26 5.08
C THR A 98 -23.22 20.10 4.63
N VAL A 99 -21.93 20.37 4.39
CA VAL A 99 -20.89 19.39 4.03
C VAL A 99 -19.78 19.41 5.07
N ALA A 100 -19.08 18.30 5.23
CA ALA A 100 -17.86 18.28 6.03
C ALA A 100 -16.76 19.10 5.32
N GLU A 101 -16.09 19.98 6.04
CA GLU A 101 -15.01 20.82 5.49
C GLU A 101 -13.74 19.99 5.22
N ASP A 102 -13.40 19.08 6.14
CA ASP A 102 -12.24 18.19 6.04
C ASP A 102 -12.71 16.74 5.95
N VAL A 103 -12.63 16.17 4.75
CA VAL A 103 -12.98 14.77 4.51
C VAL A 103 -11.71 13.94 4.54
N LYS A 104 -11.49 13.22 5.63
CA LYS A 104 -10.39 12.26 5.77
C LYS A 104 -10.76 10.92 5.17
N THR A 105 -9.76 10.19 4.70
CA THR A 105 -9.94 8.80 4.29
C THR A 105 -10.16 7.89 5.50
N LYS A 106 -10.63 6.67 5.27
CA LYS A 106 -10.80 5.70 6.36
C LYS A 106 -9.47 5.27 6.97
N LEU A 107 -8.39 5.22 6.19
CA LEU A 107 -7.05 4.97 6.71
C LEU A 107 -6.56 6.13 7.59
N GLU A 108 -6.79 7.38 7.17
CA GLU A 108 -6.43 8.56 7.97
C GLU A 108 -7.24 8.67 9.26
N LEU A 109 -8.47 8.19 9.27
CA LEU A 109 -9.31 8.13 10.47
C LEU A 109 -8.85 7.05 11.43
N GLY A 110 -8.35 5.90 10.93
CA GLY A 110 -7.94 4.80 11.78
C GLY A 110 -9.04 4.39 12.76
N ASP A 111 -8.72 4.38 14.06
CA ASP A 111 -9.67 4.07 15.13
C ASP A 111 -10.82 5.08 15.24
N ASP A 112 -10.62 6.33 14.83
CA ASP A 112 -11.65 7.38 14.86
C ASP A 112 -12.78 7.11 13.85
N TYR A 113 -12.58 6.20 12.88
CA TYR A 113 -13.68 5.73 12.03
C TYR A 113 -14.74 4.97 12.82
N ASN A 114 -14.37 4.37 13.95
CA ASN A 114 -15.25 3.72 14.92
C ASN A 114 -16.16 2.64 14.33
N MET A 115 -15.64 1.83 13.42
CA MET A 115 -16.43 0.77 12.78
C MET A 115 -16.96 -0.24 13.79
N LYS A 116 -16.12 -0.67 14.74
CA LYS A 116 -16.53 -1.58 15.83
C LYS A 116 -17.68 -1.04 16.65
N LYS A 117 -17.74 0.28 16.84
CA LYS A 117 -18.75 0.91 17.68
C LYS A 117 -20.07 1.13 16.96
N TYR A 118 -20.04 1.53 15.69
CA TYR A 118 -21.21 2.03 14.98
C TYR A 118 -21.73 1.10 13.89
N ALA A 119 -20.84 0.32 13.24
CA ALA A 119 -21.26 -0.48 12.10
C ALA A 119 -21.87 -1.84 12.51
N SER A 120 -21.30 -2.51 13.50
CA SER A 120 -21.83 -3.76 14.03
C SER A 120 -21.02 -4.21 15.24
N PRO A 121 -21.67 -4.70 16.32
CA PRO A 121 -20.97 -5.43 17.38
C PRO A 121 -20.30 -6.73 16.88
N ALA A 122 -20.62 -7.18 15.67
CA ALA A 122 -20.01 -8.34 15.02
C ALA A 122 -18.80 -7.98 14.14
N ALA A 123 -18.44 -6.69 14.01
CA ALA A 123 -17.24 -6.31 13.26
C ALA A 123 -16.00 -6.90 13.94
N VAL A 124 -15.23 -7.70 13.18
CA VAL A 124 -14.03 -8.39 13.68
C VAL A 124 -12.86 -7.45 13.93
N GLY A 125 -12.90 -6.24 13.34
CA GLY A 125 -11.87 -5.23 13.45
C GLY A 125 -12.35 -3.84 13.03
N GLU A 126 -11.51 -2.82 13.20
CA GLU A 126 -11.70 -1.52 12.58
C GLU A 126 -11.56 -1.64 11.06
N TRP A 127 -12.04 -0.66 10.32
CA TRP A 127 -12.03 -0.73 8.85
C TRP A 127 -10.63 -0.96 8.29
N TYR A 128 -9.64 -0.24 8.81
CA TYR A 128 -8.26 -0.35 8.34
C TYR A 128 -7.65 -1.72 8.65
N GLU A 129 -8.01 -2.34 9.78
CA GLU A 129 -7.55 -3.69 10.14
C GLU A 129 -8.08 -4.73 9.15
N GLN A 130 -9.34 -4.61 8.75
CA GLN A 130 -9.97 -5.48 7.76
C GLN A 130 -9.40 -5.24 6.36
N ALA A 131 -9.16 -3.98 5.98
CA ALA A 131 -8.53 -3.63 4.71
C ALA A 131 -7.11 -4.23 4.62
N ASN A 132 -6.30 -4.07 5.67
CA ASN A 132 -4.95 -4.64 5.73
C ASN A 132 -4.97 -6.18 5.63
N ALA A 133 -5.92 -6.85 6.27
CA ALA A 133 -6.07 -8.30 6.16
C ALA A 133 -6.40 -8.73 4.74
N PHE A 134 -7.30 -8.01 4.06
CA PHE A 134 -7.63 -8.27 2.67
C PHE A 134 -6.46 -7.97 1.72
N GLU A 135 -5.72 -6.88 1.94
CA GLU A 135 -4.50 -6.57 1.20
C GLU A 135 -3.47 -7.71 1.31
N ALA A 136 -3.24 -8.20 2.54
CA ALA A 136 -2.35 -9.33 2.79
C ALA A 136 -2.81 -10.60 2.06
N TYR A 137 -4.12 -10.87 2.05
CA TYR A 137 -4.70 -11.99 1.30
C TYR A 137 -4.44 -11.87 -0.21
N CYS A 138 -4.46 -10.67 -0.77
CA CYS A 138 -4.26 -10.43 -2.20
C CYS A 138 -2.82 -10.67 -2.66
N ILE A 139 -1.83 -10.54 -1.79
CA ILE A 139 -0.41 -10.71 -2.15
C ILE A 139 -0.15 -12.12 -2.71
N GLY A 140 0.53 -12.17 -3.84
CA GLY A 140 0.88 -13.41 -4.55
C GLY A 140 -0.25 -13.99 -5.40
N LYS A 141 -1.43 -13.38 -5.41
CA LYS A 141 -2.60 -13.79 -6.22
C LYS A 141 -2.72 -12.97 -7.49
N THR A 142 -3.38 -13.53 -8.48
CA THR A 142 -3.83 -12.82 -9.68
C THR A 142 -5.17 -12.14 -9.43
N ALA A 143 -5.57 -11.22 -10.31
CA ALA A 143 -6.89 -10.59 -10.23
C ALA A 143 -8.04 -11.61 -10.30
N ASP A 144 -7.91 -12.65 -11.11
CA ASP A 144 -8.93 -13.70 -11.24
C ASP A 144 -9.05 -14.54 -9.97
N GLU A 145 -7.93 -14.85 -9.31
CA GLU A 145 -7.92 -15.56 -8.02
C GLU A 145 -8.56 -14.71 -6.90
N VAL A 146 -8.35 -13.40 -6.91
CA VAL A 146 -9.01 -12.49 -5.97
C VAL A 146 -10.51 -12.39 -6.28
N ALA A 147 -10.88 -12.25 -7.55
CA ALA A 147 -12.29 -12.20 -7.98
C ALA A 147 -13.05 -13.50 -7.70
N GLY A 148 -12.37 -14.64 -7.73
CA GLY A 148 -12.92 -15.97 -7.42
C GLY A 148 -12.88 -16.34 -5.94
N MET A 149 -12.53 -15.41 -5.07
CA MET A 149 -12.49 -15.65 -3.61
C MET A 149 -13.84 -16.14 -3.10
N PRO A 150 -13.89 -17.24 -2.32
CA PRO A 150 -15.12 -17.70 -1.72
C PRO A 150 -15.64 -16.66 -0.72
N LEU A 151 -16.89 -16.30 -0.84
CA LEU A 151 -17.58 -15.42 0.10
C LEU A 151 -18.46 -16.27 1.03
N GLY A 152 -18.51 -15.93 2.32
CA GLY A 152 -19.42 -16.57 3.26
C GLY A 152 -20.88 -16.28 2.94
N GLU A 153 -21.80 -17.08 3.52
CA GLU A 153 -23.25 -16.94 3.27
C GLU A 153 -23.83 -15.59 3.72
N ASN A 154 -23.15 -14.90 4.62
CA ASN A 154 -23.54 -13.59 5.16
C ASN A 154 -22.60 -12.47 4.72
N ALA A 155 -22.01 -12.60 3.52
CA ALA A 155 -21.04 -11.65 3.01
C ALA A 155 -21.58 -10.21 3.01
N HIS A 156 -21.39 -9.51 4.11
CA HIS A 156 -21.57 -8.07 4.24
C HIS A 156 -20.23 -7.36 3.97
N GLY A 157 -19.73 -7.50 2.76
CA GLY A 157 -18.44 -6.94 2.39
C GLY A 157 -17.27 -7.69 3.04
N TYR A 158 -16.27 -6.95 3.48
CA TYR A 158 -14.98 -7.48 3.93
C TYR A 158 -14.98 -8.24 5.28
N THR A 159 -16.13 -8.44 5.90
CA THR A 159 -16.23 -9.18 7.17
C THR A 159 -15.99 -10.68 6.99
N ASP A 160 -16.11 -11.17 5.75
CA ASP A 160 -15.91 -12.57 5.40
C ASP A 160 -14.62 -12.79 4.60
N ALA A 161 -13.60 -11.97 4.85
CA ALA A 161 -12.25 -12.36 4.44
C ALA A 161 -12.04 -13.82 4.90
N PRO A 162 -11.52 -14.72 4.05
CA PRO A 162 -11.36 -16.10 4.42
C PRO A 162 -10.62 -16.16 5.75
N ALA A 163 -11.18 -16.93 6.70
CA ALA A 163 -10.47 -17.23 7.93
C ALA A 163 -9.07 -17.68 7.52
N ALA A 164 -8.04 -17.03 8.07
CA ALA A 164 -6.68 -17.47 7.84
C ALA A 164 -6.67 -18.98 8.10
N GLU A 165 -6.31 -19.75 7.09
CA GLU A 165 -6.10 -21.18 7.30
C GLU A 165 -5.00 -21.30 8.36
N GLU A 166 -5.33 -21.94 9.49
CA GLU A 166 -4.41 -22.26 10.57
C GLU A 166 -3.30 -23.20 10.10
#